data_ec17a05fe8d43745dd9f2be3f79d460e
#
_entry.id   ec17a05fe8d43745dd9f2be3f79d460e
#
_cell.length_a   1.000
_cell.length_b   1.000
_cell.length_c   1.000
_cell.angle_alpha   90.00
_cell.angle_beta   90.00
_cell.angle_gamma   90.00
#
_symmetry.space_group_name_H-M   'P 1'
#
loop_
_entity.id
_entity.type
_entity.pdbx_description
1 polymer ?
#
loop_
_entity_poly.entity_id
_entity_poly.type
_entity_poly.pdbx_seq_one_letter_code
_entity_poly.pdbx_strand_id
1 'polypeptide(L)'
;AGKKLVPIAPQNAQYQVIKDFNTAHPDSPINLEASENFQVADAYSWVLEGRYDGYLSIELAYKKNVTAPDAPYKDYKNKLTYIRYKALPTYVLVNKNDKELARQINQALGELKKEGKIAELEKQYFGEEISPLLDQK
;
A
#
# COMPACT_ATOMS: atom_id res chain seq x y z
N ALA A 1 10.49 1.20 -18.69
CA ALA A 1 11.06 2.55 -18.82
C ALA A 1 9.99 3.52 -19.31
N GLY A 2 10.03 4.79 -18.85
CA GLY A 2 9.16 5.88 -19.32
C GLY A 2 7.69 5.77 -18.93
N LYS A 3 7.31 4.79 -18.11
CA LYS A 3 5.95 4.68 -17.59
C LYS A 3 5.66 5.77 -16.58
N LYS A 4 4.46 6.32 -16.65
CA LYS A 4 4.00 7.43 -15.82
C LYS A 4 3.03 6.92 -14.76
N LEU A 5 3.39 7.08 -13.48
CA LEU A 5 2.50 6.76 -12.37
C LEU A 5 1.66 7.97 -11.96
N VAL A 6 0.48 7.68 -11.40
CA VAL A 6 -0.28 8.69 -10.67
C VAL A 6 0.63 9.32 -9.62
N PRO A 7 0.64 10.66 -9.49
CA PRO A 7 1.50 11.36 -8.54
C PRO A 7 1.35 10.84 -7.11
N ILE A 8 2.44 10.84 -6.35
CA ILE A 8 2.48 10.34 -4.98
C ILE A 8 3.02 11.45 -4.08
N ALA A 9 2.39 11.65 -2.92
CA ALA A 9 2.87 12.59 -1.93
C ALA A 9 4.26 12.18 -1.43
N PRO A 10 5.24 13.10 -1.37
CA PRO A 10 6.63 12.77 -1.03
C PRO A 10 6.83 12.13 0.35
N GLN A 11 5.91 12.39 1.30
CA GLN A 11 5.93 11.80 2.64
C GLN A 11 5.37 10.38 2.69
N ASN A 12 4.75 9.88 1.62
CA ASN A 12 4.22 8.53 1.59
C ASN A 12 5.33 7.49 1.36
N ALA A 13 5.21 6.34 2.02
CA ALA A 13 6.17 5.24 1.85
C ALA A 13 6.26 4.76 0.40
N GLN A 14 5.17 4.82 -0.36
CA GLN A 14 5.13 4.47 -1.78
C GLN A 14 6.04 5.38 -2.63
N TYR A 15 6.19 6.66 -2.27
CA TYR A 15 7.11 7.56 -2.96
C TYR A 15 8.55 7.08 -2.83
N GLN A 16 8.95 6.69 -1.61
CA GLN A 16 10.30 6.16 -1.37
C GLN A 16 10.53 4.84 -2.12
N VAL A 17 9.51 3.96 -2.19
CA VAL A 17 9.60 2.70 -2.96
C VAL A 17 9.95 2.96 -4.43
N ILE A 18 9.34 3.96 -5.08
CA ILE A 18 9.66 4.29 -6.48
C ILE A 18 11.03 4.97 -6.60
N LYS A 19 11.42 5.80 -5.64
CA LYS A 19 12.78 6.37 -5.62
C LYS A 19 13.85 5.28 -5.54
N ASP A 20 13.66 4.32 -4.66
CA ASP A 20 14.59 3.19 -4.49
C ASP A 20 14.65 2.34 -5.77
N PHE A 21 13.49 2.08 -6.39
CA PHE A 21 13.43 1.41 -7.69
C PHE A 21 14.21 2.17 -8.76
N ASN A 22 13.98 3.47 -8.90
CA ASN A 22 14.67 4.29 -9.92
C ASN A 22 16.18 4.36 -9.67
N THR A 23 16.61 4.35 -8.41
CA THR A 23 18.04 4.29 -8.05
C THR A 23 18.66 2.96 -8.46
N ALA A 24 17.93 1.86 -8.30
CA ALA A 24 18.41 0.52 -8.68
C ALA A 24 18.31 0.27 -10.20
N HIS A 25 17.50 1.03 -10.92
CA HIS A 25 17.24 0.85 -12.36
C HIS A 25 17.40 2.16 -13.14
N PRO A 26 18.61 2.76 -13.17
CA PRO A 26 18.83 4.09 -13.76
C PRO A 26 18.56 4.12 -15.28
N ASP A 27 18.71 2.98 -15.97
CA ASP A 27 18.46 2.87 -17.42
C ASP A 27 16.96 2.74 -17.78
N SER A 28 16.11 2.53 -16.79
CA SER A 28 14.67 2.34 -17.00
C SER A 28 13.81 2.95 -15.89
N PRO A 29 13.99 4.24 -15.58
CA PRO A 29 13.28 4.86 -14.48
C PRO A 29 11.78 4.99 -14.76
N ILE A 30 11.00 4.95 -13.68
CA ILE A 30 9.58 5.30 -13.67
C ILE A 30 9.48 6.82 -13.51
N ASN A 31 8.61 7.46 -14.28
CA ASN A 31 8.33 8.89 -14.11
C ASN A 31 7.50 9.11 -12.85
N LEU A 32 8.12 9.72 -11.83
CA LEU A 32 7.54 9.96 -10.52
C LEU A 32 7.28 11.45 -10.33
N GLU A 33 6.01 11.82 -10.28
CA GLU A 33 5.57 13.17 -9.96
C GLU A 33 5.16 13.25 -8.47
N ALA A 34 5.47 14.36 -7.82
CA ALA A 34 5.03 14.65 -6.46
C ALA A 34 3.72 15.43 -6.49
N SER A 35 2.69 14.95 -5.80
CA SER A 35 1.44 15.70 -5.59
C SER A 35 0.71 15.18 -4.36
N GLU A 36 0.04 16.11 -3.68
CA GLU A 36 -0.83 15.81 -2.53
C GLU A 36 -2.31 16.11 -2.84
N ASN A 37 -2.58 16.68 -4.02
CA ASN A 37 -3.85 17.33 -4.35
C ASN A 37 -4.74 16.45 -5.23
N PHE A 38 -5.06 15.22 -4.81
CA PHE A 38 -6.07 14.41 -5.49
C PHE A 38 -6.77 13.44 -4.52
N GLN A 39 -7.96 13.01 -4.86
CA GLN A 39 -8.66 11.95 -4.14
C GLN A 39 -8.25 10.59 -4.67
N VAL A 40 -8.24 9.56 -3.81
CA VAL A 40 -7.91 8.17 -4.23
C VAL A 40 -8.81 7.71 -5.39
N ALA A 41 -10.08 8.13 -5.40
CA ALA A 41 -11.00 7.82 -6.48
C ALA A 41 -10.53 8.37 -7.84
N ASP A 42 -9.97 9.58 -7.89
CA ASP A 42 -9.48 10.18 -9.13
C ASP A 42 -8.36 9.36 -9.78
N ALA A 43 -7.50 8.73 -8.95
CA ALA A 43 -6.40 7.92 -9.43
C ALA A 43 -6.87 6.74 -10.31
N TYR A 44 -7.99 6.10 -9.95
CA TYR A 44 -8.56 5.01 -10.75
C TYR A 44 -9.12 5.50 -12.09
N SER A 45 -9.85 6.64 -12.11
CA SER A 45 -10.32 7.24 -13.37
C SER A 45 -9.16 7.62 -14.27
N TRP A 46 -8.11 8.23 -13.73
CA TRP A 46 -6.96 8.66 -14.53
C TRP A 46 -6.20 7.49 -15.17
N VAL A 47 -6.12 6.35 -14.49
CA VAL A 47 -5.54 5.14 -15.07
C VAL A 47 -6.47 4.56 -16.15
N LEU A 48 -7.78 4.51 -15.91
CA LEU A 48 -8.77 4.02 -16.87
C LEU A 48 -8.85 4.88 -18.14
N GLU A 49 -8.66 6.20 -17.99
CA GLU A 49 -8.63 7.19 -19.09
C GLU A 49 -7.28 7.20 -19.84
N GLY A 50 -6.27 6.47 -19.35
CA GLY A 50 -4.94 6.43 -19.95
C GLY A 50 -4.09 7.69 -19.70
N ARG A 51 -4.46 8.54 -18.73
CA ARG A 51 -3.64 9.71 -18.32
C ARG A 51 -2.36 9.29 -17.62
N TYR A 52 -2.41 8.15 -16.93
CA TYR A 52 -1.30 7.50 -16.25
C TYR A 52 -1.30 6.01 -16.57
N ASP A 53 -0.11 5.41 -16.59
CA ASP A 53 0.08 3.98 -16.87
C ASP A 53 -0.25 3.09 -15.66
N GLY A 54 -0.24 3.65 -14.46
CA GLY A 54 -0.50 2.90 -13.24
C GLY A 54 -0.60 3.76 -11.99
N TYR A 55 -1.09 3.14 -10.93
CA TYR A 55 -1.23 3.72 -9.60
C TYR A 55 -0.61 2.79 -8.56
N LEU A 56 0.43 3.24 -7.85
CA LEU A 56 0.99 2.50 -6.73
C LEU A 56 0.21 2.83 -5.46
N SER A 57 -0.60 1.89 -5.01
CA SER A 57 -1.49 2.04 -3.86
C SER A 57 -1.38 0.86 -2.91
N ILE A 58 -2.10 0.93 -1.79
CA ILE A 58 -2.26 -0.21 -0.89
C ILE A 58 -3.33 -1.16 -1.42
N GLU A 59 -3.12 -2.47 -1.23
CA GLU A 59 -4.05 -3.50 -1.72
C GLU A 59 -5.48 -3.31 -1.21
N LEU A 60 -5.65 -2.92 0.05
CA LEU A 60 -6.97 -2.69 0.63
C LEU A 60 -7.74 -1.58 -0.11
N ALA A 61 -7.04 -0.52 -0.59
CA ALA A 61 -7.67 0.52 -1.38
C ALA A 61 -8.16 -0.04 -2.74
N TYR A 62 -7.38 -0.91 -3.39
CA TYR A 62 -7.83 -1.59 -4.60
C TYR A 62 -9.05 -2.48 -4.33
N LYS A 63 -9.00 -3.32 -3.30
CA LYS A 63 -10.15 -4.16 -2.93
C LYS A 63 -11.41 -3.33 -2.71
N LYS A 64 -11.31 -2.26 -1.93
CA LYS A 64 -12.43 -1.37 -1.60
C LYS A 64 -12.98 -0.58 -2.80
N ASN A 65 -12.12 -0.19 -3.74
CA ASN A 65 -12.55 0.65 -4.87
C ASN A 65 -12.90 -0.15 -6.13
N VAL A 66 -12.39 -1.39 -6.28
CA VAL A 66 -12.54 -2.16 -7.53
C VAL A 66 -13.22 -3.51 -7.33
N THR A 67 -12.90 -4.27 -6.26
CA THR A 67 -13.37 -5.65 -6.16
C THR A 67 -14.51 -5.88 -5.17
N ALA A 68 -14.77 -4.96 -4.25
CA ALA A 68 -15.91 -5.07 -3.34
C ALA A 68 -17.25 -5.01 -4.11
N PRO A 69 -18.32 -5.65 -3.61
CA PRO A 69 -19.63 -5.68 -4.28
C PRO A 69 -20.22 -4.29 -4.56
N ASP A 70 -19.94 -3.33 -3.68
CA ASP A 70 -20.38 -1.93 -3.73
C ASP A 70 -19.27 -0.97 -4.22
N ALA A 71 -18.14 -1.51 -4.73
CA ALA A 71 -17.01 -0.71 -5.18
C ALA A 71 -17.39 0.23 -6.33
N PRO A 72 -16.94 1.51 -6.30
CA PRO A 72 -17.29 2.49 -7.34
C PRO A 72 -16.75 2.12 -8.73
N TYR A 73 -15.69 1.32 -8.81
CA TYR A 73 -15.07 0.88 -10.07
C TYR A 73 -15.23 -0.62 -10.34
N LYS A 74 -16.18 -1.31 -9.70
CA LYS A 74 -16.39 -2.76 -9.86
C LYS A 74 -16.61 -3.21 -11.32
N ASP A 75 -17.27 -2.37 -12.12
CA ASP A 75 -17.56 -2.67 -13.52
C ASP A 75 -16.32 -2.58 -14.43
N TYR A 76 -15.23 -2.01 -13.90
CA TYR A 76 -13.96 -1.85 -14.60
C TYR A 76 -12.88 -2.84 -14.15
N LYS A 77 -13.19 -3.79 -13.27
CA LYS A 77 -12.20 -4.76 -12.74
C LYS A 77 -11.44 -5.54 -13.84
N ASN A 78 -12.09 -5.77 -14.98
CA ASN A 78 -11.46 -6.46 -16.12
C ASN A 78 -10.56 -5.55 -16.98
N LYS A 79 -10.58 -4.22 -16.71
CA LYS A 79 -9.72 -3.24 -17.39
C LYS A 79 -8.52 -2.83 -16.54
N LEU A 80 -8.47 -3.26 -15.29
CA LEU A 80 -7.40 -2.97 -14.35
C LEU A 80 -6.68 -4.25 -13.96
N THR A 81 -5.36 -4.26 -14.07
CA THR A 81 -4.51 -5.34 -13.58
C THR A 81 -3.93 -4.95 -12.23
N TYR A 82 -4.10 -5.82 -11.23
CA TYR A 82 -3.50 -5.66 -9.90
C TYR A 82 -2.30 -6.59 -9.74
N ILE A 83 -1.17 -6.02 -9.30
CA ILE A 83 0.06 -6.76 -9.04
C ILE A 83 0.58 -6.36 -7.66
N ARG A 84 0.80 -7.33 -6.77
CA ARG A 84 1.53 -7.11 -5.52
C ARG A 84 2.99 -6.85 -5.86
N TYR A 85 3.53 -5.76 -5.35
CA TYR A 85 4.91 -5.37 -5.60
C TYR A 85 5.79 -5.53 -4.36
N LYS A 86 5.39 -4.92 -3.24
CA LYS A 86 6.19 -4.91 -2.00
C LYS A 86 5.28 -4.80 -0.78
N ALA A 87 5.53 -5.65 0.22
CA ALA A 87 4.95 -5.47 1.54
C ALA A 87 5.70 -4.38 2.31
N LEU A 88 4.95 -3.49 2.96
CA LEU A 88 5.48 -2.41 3.78
C LEU A 88 4.97 -2.58 5.22
N PRO A 89 5.85 -2.63 6.22
CA PRO A 89 5.42 -2.70 7.60
C PRO A 89 4.79 -1.38 8.05
N THR A 90 3.82 -1.47 8.93
CA THR A 90 3.25 -0.32 9.65
C THR A 90 3.56 -0.43 11.12
N TYR A 91 3.77 0.70 11.78
CA TYR A 91 4.16 0.77 13.18
C TYR A 91 3.26 1.69 13.97
N VAL A 92 3.05 1.36 15.25
CA VAL A 92 2.41 2.27 16.18
C VAL A 92 3.39 3.40 16.51
N LEU A 93 2.94 4.65 16.34
CA LEU A 93 3.75 5.82 16.69
C LEU A 93 3.45 6.24 18.11
N VAL A 94 4.50 6.37 18.92
CA VAL A 94 4.43 6.87 20.30
C VAL A 94 5.40 8.03 20.50
N ASN A 95 5.19 8.84 21.54
CA ASN A 95 6.15 9.90 21.87
C ASN A 95 7.50 9.27 22.24
N LYS A 96 8.60 9.84 21.72
CA LYS A 96 9.98 9.34 21.94
C LYS A 96 10.38 9.23 23.41
N ASN A 97 9.75 10.01 24.28
CA ASN A 97 10.02 10.01 25.71
C ASN A 97 9.20 8.94 26.45
N ASP A 98 8.19 8.35 25.82
CA ASP A 98 7.31 7.35 26.42
C ASP A 98 7.74 5.92 26.08
N LYS A 99 8.95 5.58 26.55
CA LYS A 99 9.57 4.27 26.29
C LYS A 99 8.80 3.12 26.94
N GLU A 100 8.16 3.38 28.08
CA GLU A 100 7.39 2.36 28.79
C GLU A 100 6.12 2.01 28.02
N LEU A 101 5.39 2.99 27.47
CA LEU A 101 4.26 2.73 26.58
C LEU A 101 4.67 1.92 25.35
N ALA A 102 5.79 2.28 24.70
CA ALA A 102 6.31 1.53 23.57
C ALA A 102 6.61 0.06 23.94
N ARG A 103 7.20 -0.18 25.12
CA ARG A 103 7.48 -1.53 25.63
C ARG A 103 6.19 -2.34 25.85
N GLN A 104 5.20 -1.72 26.50
CA GLN A 104 3.90 -2.36 26.77
C GLN A 104 3.15 -2.71 25.49
N ILE A 105 3.13 -1.80 24.50
CA ILE A 105 2.52 -2.06 23.18
C ILE A 105 3.22 -3.22 22.49
N ASN A 106 4.56 -3.25 22.44
CA ASN A 106 5.32 -4.32 21.81
C ASN A 106 5.08 -5.67 22.50
N GLN A 107 4.98 -5.69 23.82
CA GLN A 107 4.67 -6.89 24.59
C GLN A 107 3.27 -7.40 24.24
N ALA A 108 2.24 -6.52 24.29
CA ALA A 108 0.85 -6.89 23.97
C ALA A 108 0.71 -7.40 22.54
N LEU A 109 1.35 -6.74 21.55
CA LEU A 109 1.36 -7.21 20.17
C LEU A 109 2.03 -8.58 20.02
N GLY A 110 3.12 -8.82 20.77
CA GLY A 110 3.78 -10.12 20.80
C GLY A 110 2.91 -11.23 21.36
N GLU A 111 2.13 -10.96 22.40
CA GLU A 111 1.16 -11.89 23.00
C GLU A 111 0.03 -12.19 22.04
N LEU A 112 -0.62 -11.16 21.46
CA LEU A 112 -1.67 -11.32 20.46
C LEU A 112 -1.22 -12.12 19.22
N LYS A 113 0.05 -11.92 18.80
CA LYS A 113 0.64 -12.72 17.71
C LYS A 113 0.77 -14.19 18.09
N LYS A 114 1.26 -14.49 19.30
CA LYS A 114 1.38 -15.88 19.81
C LYS A 114 0.03 -16.59 19.97
N GLU A 115 -1.00 -15.84 20.36
CA GLU A 115 -2.37 -16.35 20.49
C GLU A 115 -3.08 -16.53 19.13
N GLY A 116 -2.45 -16.14 18.02
CA GLY A 116 -3.04 -16.21 16.69
C GLY A 116 -4.08 -15.12 16.41
N LYS A 117 -4.27 -14.17 17.34
CA LYS A 117 -5.30 -13.12 17.22
C LYS A 117 -5.03 -12.15 16.07
N ILE A 118 -3.76 -11.86 15.82
CA ILE A 118 -3.36 -11.01 14.66
C ILE A 118 -3.75 -11.72 13.35
N ALA A 119 -3.42 -13.02 13.21
CA ALA A 119 -3.76 -13.79 12.02
C ALA A 119 -5.29 -13.90 11.79
N GLU A 120 -6.07 -14.05 12.88
CA GLU A 120 -7.54 -14.04 12.82
C GLU A 120 -8.07 -12.70 12.27
N LEU A 121 -7.59 -11.58 12.80
CA LEU A 121 -7.99 -10.24 12.35
C LEU A 121 -7.56 -9.98 10.90
N GLU A 122 -6.36 -10.39 10.52
CA GLU A 122 -5.90 -10.27 9.13
C GLU A 122 -6.83 -11.02 8.17
N LYS A 123 -7.20 -12.27 8.48
CA LYS A 123 -8.17 -13.04 7.68
C LYS A 123 -9.54 -12.35 7.63
N GLN A 124 -10.01 -11.81 8.74
CA GLN A 124 -11.30 -11.13 8.81
C GLN A 124 -11.34 -9.87 7.94
N TYR A 125 -10.31 -9.04 7.98
CA TYR A 125 -10.31 -7.73 7.31
C TYR A 125 -9.67 -7.72 5.93
N PHE A 126 -8.69 -8.61 5.66
CA PHE A 126 -7.98 -8.67 4.39
C PHE A 126 -8.32 -9.93 3.57
N GLY A 127 -9.00 -10.91 4.17
CA GLY A 127 -9.33 -12.19 3.55
C GLY A 127 -8.19 -13.22 3.60
N GLU A 128 -7.03 -12.86 4.13
CA GLU A 128 -5.83 -13.70 4.24
C GLU A 128 -4.88 -13.19 5.32
N GLU A 129 -3.92 -14.01 5.73
CA GLU A 129 -2.81 -13.57 6.57
C GLU A 129 -1.82 -12.74 5.72
N ILE A 130 -1.58 -11.49 6.10
CA ILE A 130 -0.70 -10.57 5.38
C ILE A 130 0.67 -10.40 6.04
N SER A 131 0.79 -10.66 7.36
CA SER A 131 2.07 -10.57 8.07
C SER A 131 3.19 -11.40 7.44
N PRO A 132 2.96 -12.63 6.93
CA PRO A 132 4.00 -13.42 6.28
C PRO A 132 4.54 -12.79 4.97
N LEU A 133 3.80 -11.85 4.36
CA LEU A 133 4.26 -11.17 3.15
C LEU A 133 5.47 -10.26 3.40
N LEU A 134 5.69 -9.83 4.66
CA LEU A 134 6.86 -9.03 5.04
C LEU A 134 8.17 -9.83 4.97
N ASP A 135 8.11 -11.15 5.10
CA ASP A 135 9.27 -12.04 5.08
C ASP A 135 9.65 -12.49 3.65
N GLN A 136 8.80 -12.17 2.67
CA GLN A 136 9.06 -12.46 1.24
C GLN A 136 9.99 -11.38 0.67
N LYS A 137 11.22 -11.80 0.30
CA LYS A 137 12.23 -10.94 -0.34
C LYS A 137 12.01 -10.86 -1.85
#